data_f09b1084a64458de6767e234e8ab5a5c
#
_entry.id   f09b1084a64458de6767e234e8ab5a5c
#
_cell.length_a   1.000
_cell.length_b   1.000
_cell.length_c   1.000
_cell.angle_alpha   90.00
_cell.angle_beta   90.00
_cell.angle_gamma   90.00
#
_symmetry.space_group_name_H-M   'P 1'
#
loop_
_entity.id
_entity.type
_entity.pdbx_description
1 polymer ?
#
loop_
_entity_poly.entity_id
_entity_poly.type
_entity_poly.pdbx_seq_one_letter_code
_entity_poly.pdbx_strand_id
1 'polypeptide(L)'
;MAITTRAFGTTQDGQNVTMYTLTNQSGASVSMLDLGAIVTNILVPDKSGKLADVALGFDTLAHYEGGHGAMGDTIGRFANRIGGGCFTLDGTEYHLYQNDGENTLHGGKIGFQKKVWQATPVAGDTVDSVKFHYVSADMEENFPGNLTVDVTISWDDDCNLTFRYQATTDKATVVNMTNHTYFNLAGYDHGTVRDHAIYIDSDVVTAVDSGLIPTGGYMPVSQTPLDLREEMLIGDGLDCMNECVPMRYAKGYDCNYVLRKGSAMGLCACVHHEESGRTMEVITDQPGVQFYTACTTDYADGKGGMHYLPYSGLCLETQHYPDAPNHPNFPTTTLRPGEIYDTTTIYAFRVDA
;
A
#
# COMPACT_ATOMS: atom_id res chain seq x y z
N MET A 1 16.71 -19.61 5.79
CA MET A 1 15.37 -19.05 5.68
C MET A 1 14.33 -20.09 6.08
N ALA A 2 13.16 -19.71 6.56
CA ALA A 2 12.11 -20.64 6.99
C ALA A 2 10.73 -20.10 6.69
N ILE A 3 9.87 -20.94 6.11
CA ILE A 3 8.45 -20.67 5.93
C ILE A 3 7.67 -21.47 6.98
N THR A 4 6.88 -20.78 7.78
CA THR A 4 5.96 -21.41 8.73
C THR A 4 4.54 -21.00 8.46
N THR A 5 3.59 -21.86 8.79
CA THR A 5 2.16 -21.60 8.61
C THR A 5 1.40 -21.91 9.90
N ARG A 6 0.35 -21.13 10.16
CA ARG A 6 -0.59 -21.41 11.24
C ARG A 6 -2.01 -21.00 10.86
N ALA A 7 -3.00 -21.68 11.41
CA ALA A 7 -4.38 -21.22 11.30
C ALA A 7 -4.51 -19.84 11.99
N PHE A 8 -5.14 -18.89 11.31
CA PHE A 8 -5.41 -17.56 11.86
C PHE A 8 -6.86 -17.41 12.32
N GLY A 9 -7.79 -18.08 11.64
CA GLY A 9 -9.20 -18.10 11.99
C GLY A 9 -10.07 -18.67 10.87
N THR A 10 -11.37 -18.51 11.03
CA THR A 10 -12.37 -18.85 10.01
C THR A 10 -13.25 -17.63 9.80
N THR A 11 -13.42 -17.21 8.55
CA THR A 11 -14.24 -16.05 8.16
C THR A 11 -15.71 -16.26 8.53
N GLN A 12 -16.49 -15.20 8.54
CA GLN A 12 -17.93 -15.27 8.84
C GLN A 12 -18.70 -16.13 7.84
N ASP A 13 -18.22 -16.25 6.60
CA ASP A 13 -18.79 -17.13 5.55
C ASP A 13 -18.19 -18.55 5.55
N GLY A 14 -17.35 -18.89 6.54
CA GLY A 14 -16.86 -20.24 6.80
C GLY A 14 -15.58 -20.63 6.08
N GLN A 15 -14.83 -19.68 5.50
CA GLN A 15 -13.53 -19.96 4.87
C GLN A 15 -12.41 -19.95 5.91
N ASN A 16 -11.50 -20.92 5.86
CA ASN A 16 -10.32 -20.94 6.73
C ASN A 16 -9.29 -19.91 6.24
N VAL A 17 -8.72 -19.17 7.17
CA VAL A 17 -7.64 -18.23 6.92
C VAL A 17 -6.37 -18.71 7.57
N THR A 18 -5.30 -18.73 6.78
CA THR A 18 -3.95 -19.17 7.16
C THR A 18 -3.01 -17.99 7.21
N MET A 19 -2.19 -17.92 8.25
CA MET A 19 -1.06 -17.01 8.32
C MET A 19 0.20 -17.73 7.84
N TYR A 20 0.95 -17.07 6.99
CA TYR A 20 2.28 -17.46 6.49
C TYR A 20 3.31 -16.53 7.08
N THR A 21 4.41 -17.06 7.58
CA THR A 21 5.54 -16.27 8.10
C THR A 21 6.82 -16.70 7.40
N LEU A 22 7.49 -15.74 6.80
CA LEU A 22 8.81 -15.90 6.18
C LEU A 22 9.84 -15.33 7.16
N THR A 23 10.80 -16.15 7.58
CA THR A 23 11.86 -15.75 8.52
C THR A 23 13.22 -15.94 7.88
N ASN A 24 14.04 -14.89 7.86
CA ASN A 24 15.38 -14.93 7.31
C ASN A 24 16.42 -15.44 8.33
N GLN A 25 17.70 -15.51 7.91
CA GLN A 25 18.78 -16.03 8.77
C GLN A 25 19.07 -15.16 10.00
N SER A 26 18.77 -13.86 9.95
CA SER A 26 18.93 -12.96 11.12
C SER A 26 17.79 -13.07 12.15
N GLY A 27 16.72 -13.82 11.83
CA GLY A 27 15.51 -13.91 12.63
C GLY A 27 14.49 -12.79 12.32
N ALA A 28 14.81 -11.87 11.41
CA ALA A 28 13.85 -10.89 10.90
C ALA A 28 12.77 -11.61 10.06
N SER A 29 11.53 -11.12 10.08
CA SER A 29 10.43 -11.87 9.47
C SER A 29 9.29 -10.98 9.00
N VAL A 30 8.53 -11.50 8.04
CA VAL A 30 7.26 -10.93 7.59
C VAL A 30 6.16 -11.98 7.73
N SER A 31 4.98 -11.56 8.22
CA SER A 31 3.80 -12.41 8.29
C SER A 31 2.67 -11.86 7.45
N MET A 32 1.94 -12.74 6.78
CA MET A 32 0.84 -12.38 5.88
C MET A 32 -0.28 -13.42 5.92
N LEU A 33 -1.50 -13.00 5.58
CA LEU A 33 -2.69 -13.86 5.52
C LEU A 33 -3.03 -14.21 4.08
N ASP A 34 -3.67 -15.36 3.85
CA ASP A 34 -4.33 -15.65 2.58
C ASP A 34 -5.65 -14.90 2.41
N LEU A 35 -6.20 -14.29 3.45
CA LEU A 35 -7.22 -13.25 3.31
C LEU A 35 -6.54 -11.97 2.80
N GLY A 36 -6.92 -11.51 1.60
CA GLY A 36 -6.47 -10.24 1.01
C GLY A 36 -4.97 -10.14 0.73
N ALA A 37 -4.20 -11.23 0.86
CA ALA A 37 -2.74 -11.18 0.92
C ALA A 37 -2.24 -10.08 1.89
N ILE A 38 -2.89 -9.98 3.06
CA ILE A 38 -2.68 -8.92 4.06
C ILE A 38 -1.35 -9.14 4.78
N VAL A 39 -0.48 -8.14 4.79
CA VAL A 39 0.72 -8.13 5.64
C VAL A 39 0.32 -7.72 7.05
N THR A 40 0.58 -8.60 8.01
CA THR A 40 0.19 -8.38 9.42
C THR A 40 1.33 -7.96 10.32
N ASN A 41 2.55 -8.43 10.07
CA ASN A 41 3.73 -8.15 10.90
C ASN A 41 4.98 -8.04 10.03
N ILE A 42 5.87 -7.11 10.41
CA ILE A 42 7.20 -6.96 9.82
C ILE A 42 8.18 -6.76 10.96
N LEU A 43 8.89 -7.82 11.34
CA LEU A 43 9.89 -7.80 12.42
C LEU A 43 11.26 -7.52 11.85
N VAL A 44 11.84 -6.36 12.19
CA VAL A 44 13.16 -5.94 11.72
C VAL A 44 14.02 -5.42 12.86
N PRO A 45 15.37 -5.60 12.81
CA PRO A 45 16.26 -5.16 13.87
C PRO A 45 16.38 -3.62 13.91
N ASP A 46 16.66 -3.10 15.10
CA ASP A 46 17.18 -1.75 15.29
C ASP A 46 18.72 -1.75 15.33
N LYS A 47 19.35 -0.58 15.51
CA LYS A 47 20.81 -0.42 15.61
C LYS A 47 21.47 -1.20 16.75
N SER A 48 20.70 -1.75 17.70
CA SER A 48 21.18 -2.64 18.75
C SER A 48 20.99 -4.13 18.40
N GLY A 49 20.35 -4.44 17.28
CA GLY A 49 19.98 -5.79 16.85
C GLY A 49 18.66 -6.30 17.47
N LYS A 50 17.94 -5.46 18.24
CA LYS A 50 16.64 -5.82 18.80
C LYS A 50 15.57 -5.77 17.74
N LEU A 51 14.85 -6.88 17.54
CA LEU A 51 13.71 -6.95 16.64
C LEU A 51 12.50 -6.21 17.21
N ALA A 52 11.82 -5.41 16.36
CA ALA A 52 10.51 -4.87 16.63
C ALA A 52 9.62 -5.01 15.39
N ASP A 53 8.32 -5.12 15.62
CA ASP A 53 7.32 -5.14 14.55
C ASP A 53 7.00 -3.70 14.14
N VAL A 54 7.31 -3.35 12.91
CA VAL A 54 7.16 -2.00 12.36
C VAL A 54 5.88 -1.82 11.53
N ALA A 55 5.00 -2.81 11.50
CA ALA A 55 3.72 -2.75 10.82
C ALA A 55 2.56 -2.63 11.80
N LEU A 56 1.69 -1.63 11.64
CA LEU A 56 0.40 -1.57 12.33
C LEU A 56 -0.51 -2.70 11.83
N GLY A 57 -1.46 -3.12 12.66
CA GLY A 57 -2.40 -4.18 12.31
C GLY A 57 -3.25 -4.61 13.50
N PHE A 58 -3.80 -5.80 13.42
CA PHE A 58 -4.70 -6.35 14.43
C PHE A 58 -4.35 -7.80 14.77
N ASP A 59 -4.76 -8.24 15.96
CA ASP A 59 -4.45 -9.58 16.47
C ASP A 59 -5.47 -10.65 16.01
N THR A 60 -6.64 -10.24 15.53
CA THR A 60 -7.72 -11.18 15.23
C THR A 60 -8.29 -11.02 13.82
N LEU A 61 -8.76 -12.13 13.25
CA LEU A 61 -9.43 -12.14 11.94
C LEU A 61 -10.68 -11.24 11.91
N ALA A 62 -11.42 -11.18 13.02
CA ALA A 62 -12.65 -10.39 13.10
C ALA A 62 -12.41 -8.90 12.83
N HIS A 63 -11.26 -8.35 13.23
CA HIS A 63 -10.90 -6.96 12.92
C HIS A 63 -10.64 -6.78 11.41
N TYR A 64 -9.93 -7.71 10.77
CA TYR A 64 -9.66 -7.64 9.32
C TYR A 64 -10.93 -7.80 8.48
N GLU A 65 -11.94 -8.55 8.94
CA GLU A 65 -13.24 -8.66 8.27
C GLU A 65 -14.14 -7.42 8.55
N GLY A 66 -14.06 -6.84 9.76
CA GLY A 66 -14.96 -5.78 10.24
C GLY A 66 -14.67 -4.38 9.69
N GLY A 67 -13.58 -4.19 9.01
CA GLY A 67 -13.11 -2.89 8.53
C GLY A 67 -11.97 -2.35 9.40
N HIS A 68 -10.79 -2.33 8.85
CA HIS A 68 -9.51 -2.10 9.54
C HIS A 68 -8.67 -1.00 8.87
N GLY A 69 -9.33 -0.09 8.11
CA GLY A 69 -8.64 1.02 7.43
C GLY A 69 -7.60 0.57 6.41
N ALA A 70 -7.79 -0.61 5.82
CA ALA A 70 -6.89 -1.22 4.85
C ALA A 70 -5.47 -1.56 5.38
N MET A 71 -5.30 -1.73 6.71
CA MET A 71 -3.98 -1.99 7.30
C MET A 71 -3.37 -3.30 6.80
N GLY A 72 -2.32 -3.17 5.96
CA GLY A 72 -1.58 -4.27 5.36
C GLY A 72 -2.18 -4.87 4.10
N ASP A 73 -3.31 -4.36 3.63
CA ASP A 73 -4.09 -4.91 2.53
C ASP A 73 -3.33 -4.89 1.19
N THR A 74 -3.51 -5.95 0.41
CA THR A 74 -3.29 -5.90 -1.04
C THR A 74 -4.53 -5.30 -1.70
N ILE A 75 -4.39 -4.12 -2.26
CA ILE A 75 -5.46 -3.33 -2.85
C ILE A 75 -5.62 -3.65 -4.34
N GLY A 76 -6.85 -3.87 -4.75
CA GLY A 76 -7.28 -4.09 -6.13
C GLY A 76 -8.81 -4.23 -6.22
N ARG A 77 -9.40 -4.18 -7.42
CA ARG A 77 -8.76 -4.17 -8.74
C ARG A 77 -8.07 -2.81 -9.04
N PHE A 78 -8.54 -1.71 -8.41
CA PHE A 78 -8.01 -0.37 -8.61
C PHE A 78 -7.74 0.31 -7.27
N ALA A 79 -6.47 0.59 -7.00
CA ALA A 79 -6.01 1.29 -5.80
C ALA A 79 -6.34 2.78 -5.87
N ASN A 80 -6.59 3.37 -4.69
CA ASN A 80 -6.99 4.76 -4.52
C ASN A 80 -8.34 5.07 -5.18
N ARG A 81 -8.64 6.33 -5.49
CA ARG A 81 -9.98 6.82 -5.90
C ARG A 81 -10.20 6.76 -7.41
N ILE A 82 -11.47 6.51 -7.78
CA ILE A 82 -12.03 6.79 -9.09
C ILE A 82 -13.19 7.77 -8.87
N GLY A 83 -13.07 8.99 -9.43
CA GLY A 83 -14.01 10.07 -9.25
C GLY A 83 -15.40 9.74 -9.79
N GLY A 84 -16.46 10.13 -9.05
CA GLY A 84 -17.85 9.85 -9.39
C GLY A 84 -18.20 8.35 -9.42
N GLY A 85 -17.27 7.46 -9.02
CA GLY A 85 -17.45 6.01 -9.12
C GLY A 85 -17.67 5.54 -10.56
N CYS A 86 -17.12 6.21 -11.57
CA CYS A 86 -17.31 5.82 -12.96
C CYS A 86 -16.09 6.12 -13.83
N PHE A 87 -15.97 5.38 -14.92
CA PHE A 87 -14.98 5.62 -15.98
C PHE A 87 -15.51 5.13 -17.33
N THR A 88 -14.95 5.67 -18.42
CA THR A 88 -15.26 5.22 -19.77
C THR A 88 -14.09 4.43 -20.34
N LEU A 89 -14.35 3.22 -20.84
CA LEU A 89 -13.38 2.37 -21.52
C LEU A 89 -13.95 1.89 -22.85
N ASP A 90 -13.24 2.16 -23.96
CA ASP A 90 -13.64 1.80 -25.34
C ASP A 90 -15.07 2.24 -25.67
N GLY A 91 -15.48 3.43 -25.19
CA GLY A 91 -16.81 4.02 -25.43
C GLY A 91 -17.94 3.45 -24.57
N THR A 92 -17.63 2.53 -23.66
CA THR A 92 -18.59 2.01 -22.68
C THR A 92 -18.31 2.66 -21.31
N GLU A 93 -19.35 3.22 -20.69
CA GLU A 93 -19.28 3.75 -19.33
C GLU A 93 -19.54 2.65 -18.32
N TYR A 94 -18.69 2.54 -17.29
CA TYR A 94 -18.79 1.61 -16.19
C TYR A 94 -19.03 2.36 -14.89
N HIS A 95 -20.08 1.98 -14.17
CA HIS A 95 -20.44 2.54 -12.86
C HIS A 95 -20.03 1.57 -11.77
N LEU A 96 -19.07 1.98 -10.95
CA LEU A 96 -18.53 1.21 -9.85
C LEU A 96 -19.35 1.41 -8.56
N TYR A 97 -19.10 0.57 -7.56
CA TYR A 97 -19.67 0.77 -6.25
C TYR A 97 -19.04 1.99 -5.55
N GLN A 98 -19.87 2.94 -5.14
CA GLN A 98 -19.45 4.14 -4.41
C GLN A 98 -19.33 3.82 -2.91
N ASN A 99 -18.12 3.76 -2.39
CA ASN A 99 -17.80 3.46 -0.99
C ASN A 99 -17.03 4.58 -0.28
N ASP A 100 -16.79 5.71 -0.97
CA ASP A 100 -16.18 6.92 -0.44
C ASP A 100 -16.96 8.16 -0.93
N GLY A 101 -18.11 8.43 -0.29
CA GLY A 101 -19.06 9.44 -0.76
C GLY A 101 -19.61 9.07 -2.14
N GLU A 102 -19.39 9.94 -3.13
CA GLU A 102 -19.77 9.70 -4.53
C GLU A 102 -18.67 8.94 -5.33
N ASN A 103 -17.55 8.62 -4.69
CA ASN A 103 -16.39 8.03 -5.35
C ASN A 103 -16.25 6.52 -5.04
N THR A 104 -15.48 5.83 -5.86
CA THR A 104 -14.99 4.49 -5.54
C THR A 104 -13.59 4.60 -4.95
N LEU A 105 -13.32 3.90 -3.85
CA LEU A 105 -12.02 3.81 -3.19
C LEU A 105 -11.60 2.35 -3.06
N HIS A 106 -10.33 2.06 -3.38
CA HIS A 106 -9.69 0.77 -3.13
C HIS A 106 -10.46 -0.46 -3.67
N GLY A 107 -10.96 -0.36 -4.90
CA GLY A 107 -11.61 -1.46 -5.59
C GLY A 107 -13.09 -1.67 -5.26
N GLY A 108 -13.70 -0.80 -4.42
CA GLY A 108 -15.13 -0.82 -4.15
C GLY A 108 -15.51 -1.44 -2.80
N LYS A 109 -16.69 -2.04 -2.70
CA LYS A 109 -17.27 -2.53 -1.45
C LYS A 109 -16.56 -3.79 -0.93
N ILE A 110 -16.28 -4.73 -1.84
CA ILE A 110 -15.65 -6.01 -1.55
C ILE A 110 -14.44 -6.15 -2.48
N GLY A 111 -13.43 -5.32 -2.24
CA GLY A 111 -12.17 -5.37 -2.99
C GLY A 111 -11.34 -6.61 -2.69
N PHE A 112 -10.15 -6.68 -3.27
CA PHE A 112 -9.24 -7.82 -3.17
C PHE A 112 -8.86 -8.18 -1.73
N GLN A 113 -8.81 -7.19 -0.86
CA GLN A 113 -8.48 -7.32 0.56
C GLN A 113 -9.49 -8.13 1.37
N LYS A 114 -10.70 -8.35 0.86
CA LYS A 114 -11.76 -9.12 1.53
C LYS A 114 -11.98 -10.50 0.91
N LYS A 115 -11.06 -10.96 0.08
CA LYS A 115 -11.11 -12.28 -0.57
C LYS A 115 -10.08 -13.21 0.05
N VAL A 116 -10.44 -14.47 0.21
CA VAL A 116 -9.47 -15.52 0.54
C VAL A 116 -8.83 -15.99 -0.76
N TRP A 117 -7.50 -15.86 -0.85
CA TRP A 117 -6.72 -16.18 -2.03
C TRP A 117 -6.14 -17.58 -1.92
N GLN A 118 -5.90 -18.23 -3.05
CA GLN A 118 -5.12 -19.46 -3.06
C GLN A 118 -3.64 -19.11 -2.83
N ALA A 119 -3.11 -19.48 -1.66
CA ALA A 119 -1.73 -19.20 -1.30
C ALA A 119 -0.85 -20.44 -1.51
N THR A 120 0.33 -20.24 -2.10
CA THR A 120 1.34 -21.28 -2.34
C THR A 120 2.68 -20.79 -1.81
N PRO A 121 3.20 -21.36 -0.71
CA PRO A 121 4.55 -21.05 -0.24
C PRO A 121 5.60 -21.63 -1.19
N VAL A 122 6.64 -20.85 -1.48
CA VAL A 122 7.76 -21.21 -2.36
C VAL A 122 9.06 -20.96 -1.61
N ALA A 123 9.71 -22.03 -1.18
CA ALA A 123 11.02 -21.96 -0.54
C ALA A 123 12.10 -21.78 -1.60
N GLY A 124 13.04 -20.88 -1.34
CA GLY A 124 14.22 -20.64 -2.18
C GLY A 124 15.52 -20.75 -1.39
N ASP A 125 16.65 -20.74 -2.08
CA ASP A 125 17.95 -20.81 -1.42
C ASP A 125 18.31 -19.51 -0.68
N THR A 126 17.92 -18.36 -1.23
CA THR A 126 18.23 -17.03 -0.70
C THR A 126 17.00 -16.15 -0.49
N VAL A 127 15.84 -16.54 -1.03
CA VAL A 127 14.59 -15.78 -0.97
C VAL A 127 13.42 -16.74 -0.79
N ASP A 128 12.70 -16.63 0.31
CA ASP A 128 11.42 -17.30 0.50
C ASP A 128 10.28 -16.41 0.02
N SER A 129 9.19 -17.01 -0.48
CA SER A 129 8.02 -16.27 -0.94
C SER A 129 6.72 -17.03 -0.70
N VAL A 130 5.61 -16.28 -0.73
CA VAL A 130 4.26 -16.82 -0.85
C VAL A 130 3.63 -16.21 -2.10
N LYS A 131 3.17 -17.07 -2.99
CA LYS A 131 2.39 -16.68 -4.17
C LYS A 131 0.92 -16.77 -3.85
N PHE A 132 0.21 -15.67 -3.96
CA PHE A 132 -1.23 -15.54 -3.80
C PHE A 132 -1.88 -15.45 -5.17
N HIS A 133 -2.82 -16.34 -5.45
CA HIS A 133 -3.55 -16.41 -6.72
C HIS A 133 -5.03 -16.12 -6.50
N TYR A 134 -5.60 -15.25 -7.34
CA TYR A 134 -7.02 -14.92 -7.33
C TYR A 134 -7.54 -14.69 -8.76
N VAL A 135 -8.77 -15.09 -9.01
CA VAL A 135 -9.48 -14.77 -10.26
C VAL A 135 -10.67 -13.88 -9.93
N SER A 136 -10.57 -12.62 -10.29
CA SER A 136 -11.65 -11.66 -10.17
C SER A 136 -12.55 -11.76 -11.40
N ALA A 137 -13.81 -12.17 -11.21
CA ALA A 137 -14.75 -12.43 -12.28
C ALA A 137 -15.14 -11.17 -13.07
N ASP A 138 -15.57 -11.34 -14.32
CA ASP A 138 -16.16 -10.24 -15.10
C ASP A 138 -17.28 -9.57 -14.31
N MET A 139 -17.26 -8.26 -14.26
CA MET A 139 -18.18 -7.41 -13.49
C MET A 139 -18.11 -7.56 -11.96
N GLU A 140 -17.07 -8.17 -11.39
CA GLU A 140 -16.82 -8.07 -9.95
C GLU A 140 -16.56 -6.61 -9.59
N GLU A 141 -17.27 -6.08 -8.56
CA GLU A 141 -17.32 -4.64 -8.21
C GLU A 141 -17.59 -3.73 -9.42
N ASN A 142 -18.24 -4.29 -10.47
CA ASN A 142 -18.57 -3.67 -11.76
C ASN A 142 -17.37 -3.34 -12.67
N PHE A 143 -16.18 -3.89 -12.39
CA PHE A 143 -15.06 -3.82 -13.32
C PHE A 143 -15.20 -4.87 -14.43
N PRO A 144 -14.99 -4.50 -15.73
CA PRO A 144 -15.11 -5.44 -16.83
C PRO A 144 -13.97 -6.47 -16.90
N GLY A 145 -14.28 -7.64 -17.44
CA GLY A 145 -13.33 -8.70 -17.76
C GLY A 145 -13.00 -9.60 -16.56
N ASN A 146 -12.74 -10.89 -16.86
CA ASN A 146 -12.12 -11.77 -15.88
C ASN A 146 -10.65 -11.40 -15.76
N LEU A 147 -10.21 -11.09 -14.53
CA LEU A 147 -8.83 -10.76 -14.23
C LEU A 147 -8.19 -11.88 -13.42
N THR A 148 -7.19 -12.54 -14.00
CA THR A 148 -6.36 -13.49 -13.28
C THR A 148 -5.20 -12.74 -12.65
N VAL A 149 -5.06 -12.84 -11.33
CA VAL A 149 -4.07 -12.08 -10.56
C VAL A 149 -3.17 -13.03 -9.79
N ASP A 150 -1.87 -12.78 -9.85
CA ASP A 150 -0.86 -13.37 -9.00
C ASP A 150 -0.12 -12.26 -8.24
N VAL A 151 -0.09 -12.35 -6.91
CA VAL A 151 0.74 -11.49 -6.05
C VAL A 151 1.78 -12.37 -5.39
N THR A 152 3.06 -12.10 -5.65
CA THR A 152 4.16 -12.79 -4.98
C THR A 152 4.77 -11.87 -3.94
N ILE A 153 4.71 -12.26 -2.67
CA ILE A 153 5.34 -11.54 -1.57
C ILE A 153 6.57 -12.33 -1.16
N SER A 154 7.73 -11.70 -1.22
CA SER A 154 9.03 -12.33 -0.96
C SER A 154 9.78 -11.62 0.16
N TRP A 155 10.57 -12.38 0.90
CA TRP A 155 11.44 -11.89 1.96
C TRP A 155 12.83 -12.50 1.80
N ASP A 156 13.88 -11.70 1.93
CA ASP A 156 15.26 -12.17 1.76
C ASP A 156 16.14 -11.93 3.01
N ASP A 157 17.39 -12.36 2.94
CA ASP A 157 18.35 -12.23 4.04
C ASP A 157 18.84 -10.80 4.27
N ASP A 158 18.64 -9.90 3.29
CA ASP A 158 18.95 -8.47 3.39
C ASP A 158 17.76 -7.64 3.88
N CYS A 159 16.70 -8.29 4.38
CA CYS A 159 15.46 -7.65 4.83
C CYS A 159 14.74 -6.84 3.73
N ASN A 160 14.75 -7.34 2.50
CA ASN A 160 13.93 -6.77 1.43
C ASN A 160 12.57 -7.50 1.39
N LEU A 161 11.50 -6.74 1.59
CA LEU A 161 10.12 -7.16 1.39
C LEU A 161 9.70 -6.77 -0.02
N THR A 162 9.58 -7.76 -0.90
CA THR A 162 9.25 -7.54 -2.31
C THR A 162 7.82 -7.97 -2.61
N PHE A 163 7.06 -7.08 -3.23
CA PHE A 163 5.76 -7.35 -3.84
C PHE A 163 5.91 -7.35 -5.35
N ARG A 164 5.55 -8.46 -6.01
CA ARG A 164 5.38 -8.50 -7.45
C ARG A 164 3.93 -8.80 -7.78
N TYR A 165 3.31 -7.91 -8.54
CA TYR A 165 1.93 -8.03 -9.00
C TYR A 165 1.92 -8.39 -10.47
N GLN A 166 1.26 -9.50 -10.82
CA GLN A 166 1.08 -9.91 -12.20
C GLN A 166 -0.40 -10.15 -12.47
N ALA A 167 -0.90 -9.67 -13.62
CA ALA A 167 -2.26 -9.93 -14.02
C ALA A 167 -2.43 -10.04 -15.52
N THR A 168 -3.44 -10.83 -15.93
CA THR A 168 -3.92 -10.94 -17.30
C THR A 168 -5.43 -10.88 -17.33
N THR A 169 -5.99 -10.46 -18.46
CA THR A 169 -7.43 -10.32 -18.63
C THR A 169 -7.92 -10.91 -19.95
N ASP A 170 -9.19 -11.33 -20.00
CA ASP A 170 -9.87 -11.77 -21.23
C ASP A 170 -10.64 -10.64 -21.94
N LYS A 171 -10.82 -9.47 -21.28
CA LYS A 171 -11.50 -8.30 -21.80
C LYS A 171 -10.78 -7.03 -21.30
N ALA A 172 -10.80 -5.95 -22.08
CA ALA A 172 -10.22 -4.68 -21.63
C ALA A 172 -10.79 -4.26 -20.28
N THR A 173 -9.90 -3.90 -19.36
CA THR A 173 -10.24 -3.48 -17.99
C THR A 173 -9.23 -2.44 -17.48
N VAL A 174 -9.43 -1.92 -16.29
CA VAL A 174 -8.46 -1.05 -15.59
C VAL A 174 -7.89 -1.79 -14.39
N VAL A 175 -6.56 -1.69 -14.21
CA VAL A 175 -5.82 -2.34 -13.12
C VAL A 175 -4.83 -1.36 -12.51
N ASN A 176 -4.86 -1.26 -11.20
CA ASN A 176 -3.89 -0.51 -10.41
C ASN A 176 -3.80 -1.19 -9.03
N MET A 177 -2.73 -1.89 -8.75
CA MET A 177 -2.58 -2.63 -7.49
C MET A 177 -1.46 -2.06 -6.64
N THR A 178 -1.63 -2.11 -5.32
CA THR A 178 -0.65 -1.68 -4.34
C THR A 178 -0.80 -2.46 -3.04
N ASN A 179 0.13 -2.26 -2.09
CA ASN A 179 0.00 -2.72 -0.71
C ASN A 179 -0.15 -1.51 0.22
N HIS A 180 -1.07 -1.61 1.16
CA HIS A 180 -1.46 -0.54 2.08
C HIS A 180 -0.94 -0.80 3.51
N THR A 181 0.31 -1.24 3.64
CA THR A 181 0.93 -1.38 4.96
C THR A 181 1.13 -0.01 5.61
N TYR A 182 0.73 0.09 6.86
CA TYR A 182 1.01 1.24 7.72
C TYR A 182 2.31 0.96 8.49
N PHE A 183 3.33 1.74 8.22
CA PHE A 183 4.64 1.60 8.84
C PHE A 183 4.82 2.56 10.02
N ASN A 184 5.49 2.09 11.07
CA ASN A 184 6.07 2.90 12.13
C ASN A 184 7.43 2.30 12.48
N LEU A 185 8.53 2.92 12.06
CA LEU A 185 9.87 2.35 12.24
C LEU A 185 10.35 2.36 13.69
N ALA A 186 9.67 3.09 14.58
CA ALA A 186 9.89 2.99 16.03
C ALA A 186 9.32 1.69 16.61
N GLY A 187 8.26 1.16 15.97
CA GLY A 187 7.48 0.01 16.39
C GLY A 187 5.98 0.32 16.35
N TYR A 188 5.13 -0.68 16.12
CA TYR A 188 3.67 -0.47 16.04
C TYR A 188 3.05 0.10 17.34
N ASP A 189 3.78 -0.04 18.47
CA ASP A 189 3.40 0.38 19.81
C ASP A 189 4.03 1.73 20.24
N HIS A 190 4.68 2.47 19.34
CA HIS A 190 5.46 3.68 19.63
C HIS A 190 4.80 4.99 19.15
N GLY A 191 3.52 5.20 19.45
CA GLY A 191 2.88 6.51 19.26
C GLY A 191 2.76 6.92 17.79
N THR A 192 3.36 8.06 17.41
CA THR A 192 3.18 8.66 16.09
C THR A 192 4.46 8.65 15.26
N VAL A 193 4.32 8.78 13.93
CA VAL A 193 5.44 8.87 12.97
C VAL A 193 5.96 10.31 12.77
N ARG A 194 5.63 11.23 13.67
CA ARG A 194 6.02 12.64 13.52
C ARG A 194 7.53 12.88 13.62
N ASP A 195 8.25 12.01 14.31
CA ASP A 195 9.69 11.99 14.49
C ASP A 195 10.45 11.18 13.43
N HIS A 196 9.74 10.63 12.46
CA HIS A 196 10.35 9.99 11.29
C HIS A 196 10.71 11.06 10.26
N ALA A 197 11.89 10.94 9.68
CA ALA A 197 12.30 11.73 8.54
C ALA A 197 11.90 11.02 7.24
N ILE A 198 11.48 11.80 6.24
CA ILE A 198 11.00 11.29 4.94
C ILE A 198 11.66 12.02 3.79
N TYR A 199 12.03 11.27 2.76
CA TYR A 199 12.45 11.74 1.44
C TYR A 199 11.57 11.13 0.36
N ILE A 200 11.17 11.91 -0.65
CA ILE A 200 10.45 11.39 -1.86
C ILE A 200 11.01 12.07 -3.11
N ASP A 201 11.41 11.26 -4.11
CA ASP A 201 12.00 11.75 -5.38
C ASP A 201 10.93 12.23 -6.35
N SER A 202 10.39 13.44 -6.07
CA SER A 202 9.33 14.03 -6.89
C SER A 202 9.37 15.55 -6.88
N ASP A 203 9.11 16.18 -8.04
CA ASP A 203 8.97 17.64 -8.18
C ASP A 203 7.52 18.12 -8.09
N VAL A 204 6.54 17.20 -8.28
CA VAL A 204 5.12 17.56 -8.33
C VAL A 204 4.27 16.46 -7.70
N VAL A 205 3.12 16.85 -7.16
CA VAL A 205 2.02 15.92 -6.82
C VAL A 205 0.88 16.08 -7.81
N THR A 206 0.00 15.08 -7.93
CA THR A 206 -1.27 15.26 -8.64
C THR A 206 -2.11 16.30 -7.90
N ALA A 207 -2.59 17.32 -8.62
CA ALA A 207 -3.48 18.32 -8.04
C ALA A 207 -4.86 17.71 -7.78
N VAL A 208 -5.42 17.97 -6.60
CA VAL A 208 -6.68 17.38 -6.16
C VAL A 208 -7.71 18.45 -5.79
N ASP A 209 -8.99 18.09 -5.87
CA ASP A 209 -10.11 18.86 -5.32
C ASP A 209 -10.33 18.56 -3.82
N SER A 210 -11.39 19.11 -3.24
CA SER A 210 -11.72 18.92 -1.82
C SER A 210 -12.16 17.49 -1.45
N GLY A 211 -12.48 16.66 -2.44
CA GLY A 211 -12.77 15.23 -2.30
C GLY A 211 -11.53 14.35 -2.49
N LEU A 212 -10.36 14.96 -2.59
CA LEU A 212 -9.08 14.29 -2.89
C LEU A 212 -9.08 13.57 -4.25
N ILE A 213 -9.92 14.01 -5.18
CA ILE A 213 -9.97 13.50 -6.54
C ILE A 213 -9.02 14.32 -7.42
N PRO A 214 -8.12 13.67 -8.20
CA PRO A 214 -7.27 14.37 -9.14
C PRO A 214 -8.06 15.23 -10.14
N THR A 215 -7.55 16.43 -10.39
CA THR A 215 -8.15 17.36 -11.38
C THR A 215 -7.54 17.22 -12.78
N GLY A 216 -6.63 16.27 -12.97
CA GLY A 216 -5.84 16.10 -14.18
C GLY A 216 -4.60 16.99 -14.26
N GLY A 217 -4.44 17.93 -13.32
CA GLY A 217 -3.28 18.80 -13.24
C GLY A 217 -2.19 18.28 -12.28
N TYR A 218 -1.07 19.00 -12.26
CA TYR A 218 0.05 18.76 -11.32
C TYR A 218 0.32 20.02 -10.51
N MET A 219 0.69 19.86 -9.24
CA MET A 219 1.06 20.94 -8.34
C MET A 219 2.55 20.79 -7.96
N PRO A 220 3.40 21.83 -8.18
CA PRO A 220 4.78 21.80 -7.72
C PRO A 220 4.86 21.67 -6.20
N VAL A 221 5.81 20.84 -5.72
CA VAL A 221 6.05 20.67 -4.28
C VAL A 221 6.87 21.83 -3.70
N SER A 222 7.70 22.50 -4.51
CA SER A 222 8.60 23.54 -4.07
C SER A 222 7.90 24.65 -3.30
N GLN A 223 8.51 25.09 -2.17
CA GLN A 223 7.98 26.12 -1.27
C GLN A 223 6.64 25.74 -0.60
N THR A 224 6.39 24.46 -0.47
CA THR A 224 5.22 23.92 0.27
C THR A 224 5.68 22.85 1.25
N PRO A 225 4.88 22.47 2.25
CA PRO A 225 5.17 21.34 3.14
C PRO A 225 5.23 19.97 2.41
N LEU A 226 4.85 19.90 1.12
CA LEU A 226 4.99 18.72 0.28
C LEU A 226 6.37 18.57 -0.35
N ASP A 227 7.32 19.53 -0.11
CA ASP A 227 8.67 19.44 -0.65
C ASP A 227 9.53 18.47 0.17
N LEU A 228 9.47 17.19 -0.20
CA LEU A 228 10.20 16.10 0.43
C LEU A 228 11.42 15.66 -0.40
N ARG A 229 11.94 16.53 -1.27
CA ARG A 229 13.12 16.26 -2.10
C ARG A 229 14.45 16.28 -1.31
N GLU A 230 14.41 16.82 -0.13
CA GLU A 230 15.42 16.66 0.92
C GLU A 230 14.73 16.06 2.14
N GLU A 231 15.47 15.31 2.92
CA GLU A 231 14.93 14.63 4.10
C GLU A 231 14.38 15.66 5.10
N MET A 232 13.13 15.45 5.55
CA MET A 232 12.42 16.33 6.47
C MET A 232 11.64 15.52 7.49
N LEU A 233 11.57 15.99 8.74
CA LEU A 233 10.68 15.38 9.74
C LEU A 233 9.21 15.51 9.32
N ILE A 234 8.49 14.40 9.37
CA ILE A 234 7.05 14.36 9.05
C ILE A 234 6.28 15.36 9.93
N GLY A 235 6.68 15.47 11.21
CA GLY A 235 6.09 16.41 12.15
C GLY A 235 6.15 17.86 11.73
N ASP A 236 7.29 18.30 11.16
CA ASP A 236 7.50 19.68 10.72
C ASP A 236 6.54 20.02 9.56
N GLY A 237 6.37 19.11 8.61
CA GLY A 237 5.42 19.28 7.53
C GLY A 237 3.96 19.27 8.00
N LEU A 238 3.63 18.42 8.98
CA LEU A 238 2.28 18.38 9.58
C LEU A 238 1.95 19.68 10.33
N ASP A 239 2.93 20.30 10.99
CA ASP A 239 2.73 21.60 11.68
C ASP A 239 2.41 22.73 10.70
N CYS A 240 2.91 22.64 9.46
CA CYS A 240 2.64 23.57 8.36
C CYS A 240 1.45 23.16 7.46
N MET A 241 0.69 22.11 7.77
CA MET A 241 -0.36 21.59 6.88
C MET A 241 -1.44 22.60 6.49
N ASN A 242 -1.69 23.60 7.34
CA ASN A 242 -2.67 24.64 7.05
C ASN A 242 -2.21 25.61 5.94
N GLU A 243 -0.94 25.62 5.59
CA GLU A 243 -0.38 26.44 4.51
C GLU A 243 -0.52 25.74 3.13
N CYS A 244 -0.88 24.46 3.11
CA CYS A 244 -1.01 23.64 1.91
C CYS A 244 -2.44 23.14 1.72
N VAL A 245 -3.06 23.46 0.59
CA VAL A 245 -4.48 23.15 0.33
C VAL A 245 -4.77 21.65 0.34
N PRO A 246 -4.03 20.77 -0.38
CA PRO A 246 -4.22 19.32 -0.31
C PRO A 246 -4.12 18.77 1.11
N MET A 247 -3.12 19.19 1.89
CA MET A 247 -2.94 18.74 3.26
C MET A 247 -4.07 19.16 4.20
N ARG A 248 -4.67 20.35 3.98
CA ARG A 248 -5.87 20.78 4.73
C ARG A 248 -7.07 19.89 4.45
N TYR A 249 -7.26 19.48 3.20
CA TYR A 249 -8.37 18.58 2.84
C TYR A 249 -8.19 17.22 3.52
N ALA A 250 -6.98 16.69 3.46
CA ALA A 250 -6.63 15.39 4.03
C ALA A 250 -6.41 15.40 5.55
N LYS A 251 -6.19 16.57 6.17
CA LYS A 251 -5.74 16.75 7.55
C LYS A 251 -4.34 16.17 7.82
N GLY A 252 -3.48 16.20 6.83
CA GLY A 252 -2.11 15.70 6.82
C GLY A 252 -1.66 15.34 5.41
N TYR A 253 -0.71 14.43 5.29
CA TYR A 253 -0.31 13.92 3.99
C TYR A 253 -1.31 12.85 3.51
N ASP A 254 -1.86 13.02 2.33
CA ASP A 254 -2.60 12.05 1.52
C ASP A 254 -2.49 12.49 0.06
N CYS A 255 -1.27 12.37 -0.50
CA CYS A 255 -0.92 12.92 -1.80
C CYS A 255 -0.21 11.88 -2.65
N ASN A 256 -0.56 11.83 -3.94
CA ASN A 256 0.18 11.05 -4.93
C ASN A 256 1.33 11.88 -5.50
N TYR A 257 2.54 11.48 -5.21
CA TYR A 257 3.79 12.04 -5.72
C TYR A 257 4.11 11.44 -7.09
N VAL A 258 4.37 12.29 -8.07
CA VAL A 258 4.76 11.92 -9.44
C VAL A 258 6.26 11.69 -9.47
N LEU A 259 6.69 10.44 -9.61
CA LEU A 259 8.09 10.07 -9.48
C LEU A 259 8.92 10.52 -10.68
N ARG A 260 10.09 11.15 -10.43
CA ARG A 260 11.00 11.64 -11.50
C ARG A 260 11.46 10.51 -12.42
N LYS A 261 11.64 9.30 -11.89
CA LYS A 261 12.06 8.12 -12.65
C LYS A 261 11.00 7.59 -13.63
N GLY A 262 9.74 8.07 -13.53
CA GLY A 262 8.61 7.48 -14.26
C GLY A 262 8.42 6.01 -13.89
N SER A 263 8.20 5.16 -14.89
CA SER A 263 8.03 3.70 -14.73
C SER A 263 9.34 2.91 -14.79
N ALA A 264 10.51 3.54 -14.67
CA ALA A 264 11.77 2.80 -14.51
C ALA A 264 11.89 2.28 -13.07
N MET A 265 12.46 1.09 -12.89
CA MET A 265 12.78 0.57 -11.55
C MET A 265 13.82 1.49 -10.89
N GLY A 266 13.54 1.96 -9.67
CA GLY A 266 14.47 2.84 -8.93
C GLY A 266 13.93 3.24 -7.56
N LEU A 267 14.84 3.77 -6.73
CA LEU A 267 14.50 4.38 -5.44
C LEU A 267 13.53 5.53 -5.66
N CYS A 268 12.46 5.56 -4.88
CA CYS A 268 11.43 6.61 -4.96
C CYS A 268 11.21 7.34 -3.63
N ALA A 269 11.44 6.66 -2.51
CA ALA A 269 11.27 7.24 -1.19
C ALA A 269 12.20 6.58 -0.17
N CYS A 270 12.47 7.29 0.92
CA CYS A 270 13.22 6.78 2.06
C CYS A 270 12.58 7.32 3.34
N VAL A 271 12.41 6.46 4.35
CA VAL A 271 11.95 6.85 5.69
C VAL A 271 13.02 6.44 6.69
N HIS A 272 13.38 7.33 7.59
CA HIS A 272 14.38 7.09 8.63
C HIS A 272 13.81 7.44 10.01
N HIS A 273 14.14 6.63 11.02
CA HIS A 273 13.84 6.91 12.42
C HIS A 273 15.13 6.87 13.25
N GLU A 274 15.61 8.03 13.68
CA GLU A 274 16.93 8.23 14.29
C GLU A 274 17.13 7.43 15.58
N GLU A 275 16.13 7.37 16.46
CA GLU A 275 16.25 6.66 17.75
C GLU A 275 16.48 5.17 17.55
N SER A 276 15.75 4.51 16.67
CA SER A 276 15.94 3.09 16.38
C SER A 276 17.08 2.83 15.39
N GLY A 277 17.49 3.84 14.60
CA GLY A 277 18.41 3.71 13.46
C GLY A 277 17.83 2.88 12.31
N ARG A 278 16.51 2.64 12.28
CA ARG A 278 15.86 1.94 11.16
C ARG A 278 15.63 2.88 10.00
N THR A 279 15.96 2.40 8.81
CA THR A 279 15.67 3.05 7.54
C THR A 279 14.85 2.10 6.67
N MET A 280 13.86 2.62 5.95
CA MET A 280 13.10 1.89 4.94
C MET A 280 13.24 2.63 3.60
N GLU A 281 13.92 2.00 2.64
CA GLU A 281 14.00 2.45 1.27
C GLU A 281 12.86 1.83 0.45
N VAL A 282 12.20 2.62 -0.40
CA VAL A 282 11.15 2.17 -1.30
C VAL A 282 11.64 2.23 -2.74
N ILE A 283 11.72 1.07 -3.38
CA ILE A 283 12.21 0.90 -4.75
C ILE A 283 11.07 0.31 -5.58
N THR A 284 10.75 0.93 -6.72
CA THR A 284 9.60 0.49 -7.51
C THR A 284 9.74 0.85 -8.99
N ASP A 285 8.98 0.16 -9.85
CA ASP A 285 8.75 0.53 -11.25
C ASP A 285 7.45 1.33 -11.45
N GLN A 286 6.69 1.58 -10.39
CA GLN A 286 5.46 2.39 -10.46
C GLN A 286 5.78 3.87 -10.72
N PRO A 287 4.92 4.60 -11.48
CA PRO A 287 5.15 6.01 -11.82
C PRO A 287 4.82 6.98 -10.69
N GLY A 288 4.15 6.53 -9.64
CA GLY A 288 3.72 7.34 -8.51
C GLY A 288 3.83 6.61 -7.18
N VAL A 289 3.80 7.38 -6.11
CA VAL A 289 3.66 6.88 -4.74
C VAL A 289 2.68 7.76 -3.96
N GLN A 290 1.67 7.14 -3.38
CA GLN A 290 0.79 7.80 -2.42
C GLN A 290 1.49 7.82 -1.07
N PHE A 291 1.74 9.01 -0.54
CA PHE A 291 2.19 9.20 0.83
C PHE A 291 1.00 9.59 1.70
N TYR A 292 0.69 8.72 2.67
CA TYR A 292 -0.43 8.89 3.60
C TYR A 292 0.06 8.74 5.04
N THR A 293 -0.33 9.66 5.92
CA THR A 293 0.11 9.69 7.34
C THR A 293 -0.99 9.29 8.31
N ALA A 294 -1.87 8.36 7.95
CA ALA A 294 -2.91 7.85 8.82
C ALA A 294 -3.78 8.96 9.48
N CYS A 295 -4.09 10.01 8.72
CA CYS A 295 -4.64 11.28 9.23
C CYS A 295 -6.01 11.14 9.93
N THR A 296 -6.77 10.09 9.59
CA THR A 296 -8.12 9.83 10.10
C THR A 296 -8.24 8.55 10.89
N THR A 297 -7.10 7.93 11.23
CA THR A 297 -7.06 6.67 11.98
C THR A 297 -7.53 6.87 13.41
N ASP A 298 -8.44 6.01 13.86
CA ASP A 298 -8.94 5.94 15.24
C ASP A 298 -9.43 4.51 15.51
N TYR A 299 -8.50 3.61 15.88
CA TYR A 299 -8.80 2.19 16.16
C TYR A 299 -8.35 1.82 17.57
N ALA A 300 -9.32 1.62 18.47
CA ALA A 300 -9.07 1.35 19.89
C ALA A 300 -8.44 -0.03 20.16
N ASP A 301 -8.67 -0.99 19.26
CA ASP A 301 -8.31 -2.40 19.47
C ASP A 301 -7.23 -2.86 18.46
N GLY A 302 -6.22 -2.03 18.24
CA GLY A 302 -5.06 -2.38 17.42
C GLY A 302 -4.25 -3.52 18.03
N LYS A 303 -3.20 -3.93 17.33
CA LYS A 303 -2.29 -5.00 17.73
C LYS A 303 -1.78 -4.79 19.16
N GLY A 304 -1.79 -5.86 19.99
CA GLY A 304 -1.40 -5.78 21.40
C GLY A 304 -2.29 -4.89 22.26
N GLY A 305 -3.52 -4.55 21.82
CA GLY A 305 -4.44 -3.65 22.50
C GLY A 305 -4.07 -2.16 22.36
N MET A 306 -3.24 -1.81 21.38
CA MET A 306 -2.87 -0.41 21.11
C MET A 306 -4.05 0.37 20.56
N HIS A 307 -4.16 1.63 20.95
CA HIS A 307 -5.08 2.58 20.32
C HIS A 307 -4.32 3.34 19.22
N TYR A 308 -4.59 3.02 17.97
CA TYR A 308 -4.04 3.75 16.83
C TYR A 308 -4.80 5.05 16.61
N LEU A 309 -4.18 6.15 16.93
CA LEU A 309 -4.68 7.52 16.73
C LEU A 309 -4.14 8.10 15.40
N PRO A 310 -4.61 9.28 14.98
CA PRO A 310 -4.03 9.97 13.82
C PRO A 310 -2.50 10.06 13.92
N TYR A 311 -1.86 9.79 12.79
CA TYR A 311 -0.39 9.77 12.63
C TYR A 311 0.33 8.62 13.32
N SER A 312 -0.35 7.56 13.77
CA SER A 312 0.30 6.37 14.34
C SER A 312 1.13 5.59 13.34
N GLY A 313 0.88 5.77 12.06
CA GLY A 313 1.62 5.12 10.98
C GLY A 313 1.67 5.96 9.72
N LEU A 314 2.49 5.53 8.77
CA LEU A 314 2.56 6.08 7.43
C LEU A 314 2.44 4.98 6.37
N CYS A 315 1.88 5.32 5.20
CA CYS A 315 1.83 4.44 4.05
C CYS A 315 2.60 5.06 2.88
N LEU A 316 3.31 4.22 2.13
CA LEU A 316 3.96 4.55 0.87
C LEU A 316 3.46 3.57 -0.18
N GLU A 317 2.30 3.88 -0.76
CA GLU A 317 1.59 3.04 -1.71
C GLU A 317 2.08 3.35 -3.13
N THR A 318 2.97 2.52 -3.63
CA THR A 318 3.48 2.67 -5.00
C THR A 318 2.40 2.23 -5.99
N GLN A 319 2.05 3.08 -6.96
CA GLN A 319 0.88 2.88 -7.79
C GLN A 319 0.92 3.75 -9.06
N HIS A 320 0.00 3.51 -9.99
CA HIS A 320 -0.42 4.50 -10.97
C HIS A 320 -1.23 5.59 -10.28
N TYR A 321 -1.38 6.75 -10.96
CA TYR A 321 -2.05 7.89 -10.33
C TYR A 321 -3.53 7.58 -10.07
N PRO A 322 -4.07 8.07 -8.93
CA PRO A 322 -5.50 7.98 -8.66
C PRO A 322 -6.31 8.60 -9.80
N ASP A 323 -7.50 8.08 -10.04
CA ASP A 323 -8.43 8.51 -11.09
C ASP A 323 -7.87 8.50 -12.54
N ALA A 324 -6.76 7.78 -12.76
CA ALA A 324 -6.12 7.70 -14.09
C ALA A 324 -7.07 7.29 -15.24
N PRO A 325 -8.08 6.42 -15.07
CA PRO A 325 -9.02 6.10 -16.13
C PRO A 325 -9.79 7.31 -16.68
N ASN A 326 -9.95 8.37 -15.88
CA ASN A 326 -10.66 9.60 -16.25
C ASN A 326 -9.72 10.72 -16.77
N HIS A 327 -8.39 10.50 -16.76
CA HIS A 327 -7.39 11.49 -17.14
C HIS A 327 -6.46 10.96 -18.24
N PRO A 328 -6.72 11.26 -19.54
CA PRO A 328 -5.92 10.75 -20.66
C PRO A 328 -4.44 11.17 -20.64
N ASN A 329 -4.09 12.21 -19.89
CA ASN A 329 -2.71 12.69 -19.70
C ASN A 329 -1.94 11.97 -18.59
N PHE A 330 -2.62 11.10 -17.82
CA PHE A 330 -1.98 10.26 -16.83
C PHE A 330 -1.47 8.94 -17.46
N PRO A 331 -0.49 8.27 -16.85
CA PRO A 331 -0.11 6.93 -17.28
C PRO A 331 -1.31 6.00 -17.30
N THR A 332 -1.47 5.25 -18.40
CA THR A 332 -2.63 4.38 -18.57
C THR A 332 -2.66 3.23 -17.57
N THR A 333 -3.83 2.95 -17.04
CA THR A 333 -4.12 1.79 -16.19
C THR A 333 -4.93 0.72 -16.94
N THR A 334 -5.16 0.91 -18.25
CA THR A 334 -5.89 -0.04 -19.07
C THR A 334 -5.02 -1.27 -19.34
N LEU A 335 -5.57 -2.45 -19.05
CA LEU A 335 -5.01 -3.74 -19.41
C LEU A 335 -5.90 -4.40 -20.47
N ARG A 336 -5.30 -4.89 -21.55
CA ARG A 336 -6.00 -5.51 -22.67
C ARG A 336 -5.70 -7.01 -22.78
N PRO A 337 -6.58 -7.80 -23.41
CA PRO A 337 -6.29 -9.20 -23.71
C PRO A 337 -4.96 -9.35 -24.47
N GLY A 338 -4.10 -10.24 -23.98
CA GLY A 338 -2.76 -10.47 -24.53
C GLY A 338 -1.66 -9.59 -23.93
N GLU A 339 -2.00 -8.59 -23.15
CA GLU A 339 -1.05 -7.81 -22.34
C GLU A 339 -0.87 -8.43 -20.95
N ILE A 340 0.24 -8.12 -20.30
CA ILE A 340 0.55 -8.54 -18.93
C ILE A 340 0.76 -7.28 -18.09
N TYR A 341 -0.01 -7.13 -17.02
CA TYR A 341 0.32 -6.22 -15.93
C TYR A 341 1.43 -6.89 -15.12
N ASP A 342 2.57 -6.26 -14.97
CA ASP A 342 3.71 -6.79 -14.20
C ASP A 342 4.45 -5.63 -13.55
N THR A 343 4.31 -5.50 -12.23
CA THR A 343 4.92 -4.40 -11.48
C THR A 343 5.55 -4.92 -10.19
N THR A 344 6.59 -4.22 -9.73
CA THR A 344 7.36 -4.62 -8.55
C THR A 344 7.60 -3.45 -7.62
N THR A 345 7.45 -3.72 -6.33
CA THR A 345 7.83 -2.80 -5.24
C THR A 345 8.64 -3.53 -4.19
N ILE A 346 9.70 -2.90 -3.73
CA ILE A 346 10.59 -3.40 -2.69
C ILE A 346 10.61 -2.39 -1.55
N TYR A 347 10.27 -2.84 -0.35
CA TYR A 347 10.53 -2.13 0.89
C TYR A 347 11.79 -2.75 1.52
N ALA A 348 12.90 -2.02 1.46
CA ALA A 348 14.20 -2.49 1.89
C ALA A 348 14.53 -1.91 3.26
N PHE A 349 14.51 -2.76 4.30
CA PHE A 349 14.79 -2.32 5.66
C PHE A 349 16.29 -2.38 5.93
N ARG A 350 16.83 -1.28 6.48
CA ARG A 350 18.24 -1.12 6.81
C ARG A 350 18.37 -0.59 8.23
N VAL A 351 19.57 -0.67 8.77
CA VAL A 351 19.94 -0.06 10.05
C VAL A 351 21.23 0.73 9.88
N ASP A 352 21.29 1.85 10.56
CA ASP A 352 22.52 2.65 10.64
C ASP A 352 23.65 1.84 11.28
N ALA A 353 24.86 1.99 10.72
CA ALA A 353 26.05 1.26 11.16
C ALA A 353 26.66 1.85 12.45
#